data_6e13034b82d0c71d04e20f0982fa873f
#
_entry.id   6e13034b82d0c71d04e20f0982fa873f
#
_cell.length_a   1.000
_cell.length_b   1.000
_cell.length_c   1.000
_cell.angle_alpha   90.00
_cell.angle_beta   90.00
_cell.angle_gamma   90.00
#
_symmetry.space_group_name_H-M   'P 1'
#
loop_
_entity.id
_entity.type
_entity.pdbx_description
1 polymer ?
#
loop_
_entity_poly.entity_id
_entity_poly.type
_entity_poly.pdbx_seq_one_letter_code
_entity_poly.pdbx_strand_id
1 'polypeptide(L)'
;PCTDANDTVCRHHLDGTGMFAVKAGTATDTKLAGTLMGGTFKGGPGTINLQLSLAADGPPLDLPLQKARAEIKVTATGFAAGSKLGGGIKQSDIEGKIHPAIESIVDDLVMRDCGAAPRTPPTCGCTSGSTGASVLRFLDTATPKDCDISLAEVTSTLNSLLTTDMDLLDGSGNPGTDGVNDSVSLGIGVQAVKGTYTLPAQRQKRGFRKP
;
A
#
# COMPACT_ATOMS: atom_id res chain seq x y z
N PRO A 1 -5.06 -16.39 -9.47
CA PRO A 1 -6.44 -16.35 -9.98
C PRO A 1 -7.16 -17.62 -9.59
N CYS A 2 -8.43 -17.50 -9.13
CA CYS A 2 -9.27 -18.64 -8.83
C CYS A 2 -9.61 -19.38 -10.12
N THR A 3 -9.09 -20.59 -10.29
CA THR A 3 -9.26 -21.39 -11.50
C THR A 3 -10.41 -22.38 -11.41
N ASP A 4 -10.87 -22.67 -10.19
CA ASP A 4 -11.97 -23.62 -9.92
C ASP A 4 -13.04 -22.97 -9.02
N ALA A 5 -14.31 -23.12 -9.42
CA ALA A 5 -15.44 -22.66 -8.62
C ALA A 5 -15.61 -23.46 -7.31
N ASN A 6 -15.04 -24.66 -7.23
CA ASN A 6 -15.05 -25.52 -6.06
C ASN A 6 -13.81 -25.38 -5.15
N ASP A 7 -12.92 -24.47 -5.49
CA ASP A 7 -11.74 -24.17 -4.65
C ASP A 7 -12.20 -23.69 -3.28
N THR A 8 -11.90 -24.46 -2.24
CA THR A 8 -12.31 -24.17 -0.86
C THR A 8 -11.66 -22.91 -0.27
N VAL A 9 -10.66 -22.35 -0.93
CA VAL A 9 -9.96 -21.11 -0.52
C VAL A 9 -10.40 -19.93 -1.37
N CYS A 10 -10.77 -20.18 -2.61
CA CYS A 10 -11.09 -19.17 -3.58
C CYS A 10 -12.41 -18.45 -3.30
N ARG A 11 -12.41 -17.11 -3.29
CA ARG A 11 -13.55 -16.22 -3.07
C ARG A 11 -14.17 -16.23 -1.67
N HIS A 12 -13.77 -17.11 -0.75
CA HIS A 12 -14.29 -17.09 0.62
C HIS A 12 -14.10 -15.73 1.32
N HIS A 13 -13.07 -14.98 0.92
CA HIS A 13 -12.87 -13.61 1.38
C HIS A 13 -13.91 -12.60 0.86
N LEU A 14 -14.71 -12.97 -0.16
CA LEU A 14 -15.77 -12.13 -0.74
C LEU A 14 -17.18 -12.54 -0.30
N ASP A 15 -17.39 -13.80 0.12
CA ASP A 15 -18.69 -14.33 0.51
C ASP A 15 -18.96 -14.29 2.02
N GLY A 16 -17.97 -13.86 2.81
CA GLY A 16 -18.10 -13.75 4.26
C GLY A 16 -17.78 -15.04 5.03
N THR A 17 -17.28 -16.08 4.36
CA THR A 17 -16.86 -17.35 4.99
C THR A 17 -15.35 -17.45 5.17
N GLY A 18 -14.58 -16.42 4.73
CA GLY A 18 -13.13 -16.38 4.83
C GLY A 18 -12.62 -16.52 6.26
N MET A 19 -11.60 -17.33 6.43
CA MET A 19 -10.87 -17.51 7.69
C MET A 19 -9.47 -16.92 7.54
N PHE A 20 -9.09 -16.04 8.45
CA PHE A 20 -7.82 -15.34 8.41
C PHE A 20 -7.05 -15.55 9.70
N ALA A 21 -5.74 -15.67 9.59
CA ALA A 21 -4.83 -15.63 10.74
C ALA A 21 -4.09 -14.29 10.76
N VAL A 22 -4.01 -13.66 11.92
CA VAL A 22 -3.16 -12.48 12.08
C VAL A 22 -1.70 -12.92 11.95
N LYS A 23 -0.95 -12.25 11.07
CA LYS A 23 0.47 -12.54 10.81
C LYS A 23 1.26 -12.51 12.12
N ALA A 24 2.10 -13.52 12.34
CA ALA A 24 2.98 -13.55 13.49
C ALA A 24 3.90 -12.32 13.50
N GLY A 25 4.06 -11.70 14.68
CA GLY A 25 4.85 -10.46 14.81
C GLY A 25 4.07 -9.17 14.52
N THR A 26 2.79 -9.25 14.13
CA THR A 26 1.94 -8.06 14.05
C THR A 26 1.81 -7.43 15.44
N ALA A 27 2.14 -6.15 15.54
CA ALA A 27 2.02 -5.41 16.79
C ALA A 27 0.57 -5.40 17.27
N THR A 28 0.36 -5.65 18.57
CA THR A 28 -0.99 -5.68 19.17
C THR A 28 -1.60 -4.30 19.33
N ASP A 29 -0.80 -3.25 19.16
CA ASP A 29 -1.16 -1.83 19.26
C ASP A 29 -1.58 -1.19 17.93
N THR A 30 -1.53 -1.92 16.82
CA THR A 30 -2.05 -1.47 15.51
C THR A 30 -3.58 -1.46 15.46
N LYS A 31 -4.21 -0.94 16.50
CA LYS A 31 -5.67 -0.83 16.61
C LYS A 31 -6.07 0.63 16.62
N LEU A 32 -7.06 1.00 15.83
CA LEU A 32 -7.70 2.29 15.99
C LEU A 32 -8.70 2.22 17.15
N ALA A 33 -8.42 2.95 18.22
CA ALA A 33 -9.42 3.20 19.24
C ALA A 33 -10.51 4.13 18.67
N GLY A 34 -11.77 3.90 19.05
CA GLY A 34 -12.87 4.70 18.55
C GLY A 34 -14.20 4.34 19.19
N THR A 35 -15.26 4.95 18.70
CA THR A 35 -16.62 4.76 19.16
C THR A 35 -17.51 4.23 18.05
N LEU A 36 -18.43 3.34 18.40
CA LEU A 36 -19.49 2.84 17.50
C LEU A 36 -20.82 3.46 17.94
N MET A 37 -21.41 4.30 17.10
CA MET A 37 -22.70 4.94 17.35
C MET A 37 -23.55 4.88 16.09
N GLY A 38 -24.82 4.50 16.23
CA GLY A 38 -25.75 4.44 15.10
C GLY A 38 -25.25 3.60 13.91
N GLY A 39 -24.52 2.49 14.16
CA GLY A 39 -23.94 1.65 13.12
C GLY A 39 -22.69 2.23 12.45
N THR A 40 -22.20 3.39 12.89
CA THR A 40 -20.97 4.00 12.36
C THR A 40 -19.87 3.96 13.41
N PHE A 41 -18.75 3.32 13.07
CA PHE A 41 -17.53 3.38 13.86
C PHE A 41 -16.69 4.58 13.41
N LYS A 42 -16.29 5.42 14.35
CA LYS A 42 -15.31 6.51 14.14
C LYS A 42 -14.11 6.25 15.04
N GLY A 43 -12.95 6.05 14.43
CA GLY A 43 -11.71 5.70 15.13
C GLY A 43 -10.52 6.54 14.71
N GLY A 44 -9.52 6.58 15.59
CA GLY A 44 -8.27 7.30 15.41
C GLY A 44 -8.22 8.64 16.19
N PRO A 45 -7.07 9.37 16.13
CA PRO A 45 -5.91 9.03 15.31
C PRO A 45 -5.11 7.85 15.86
N GLY A 46 -4.43 7.13 14.97
CA GLY A 46 -3.55 6.01 15.30
C GLY A 46 -2.62 5.68 14.13
N THR A 47 -1.90 4.57 14.22
CA THR A 47 -1.10 4.04 13.11
C THR A 47 -1.69 2.72 12.64
N ILE A 48 -1.84 2.56 11.33
CA ILE A 48 -2.27 1.30 10.70
C ILE A 48 -1.23 0.92 9.66
N ASN A 49 -0.80 -0.34 9.65
CA ASN A 49 -0.02 -0.88 8.56
C ASN A 49 -0.96 -1.37 7.45
N LEU A 50 -0.91 -0.70 6.31
CA LEU A 50 -1.57 -1.17 5.09
C LEU A 50 -0.62 -2.13 4.37
N GLN A 51 -1.18 -3.23 3.90
CA GLN A 51 -0.48 -4.14 3.01
C GLN A 51 -1.12 -4.01 1.63
N LEU A 52 -0.38 -3.44 0.69
CA LEU A 52 -0.84 -3.19 -0.68
C LEU A 52 -0.05 -4.05 -1.65
N SER A 53 -0.74 -4.71 -2.57
CA SER A 53 -0.12 -5.36 -3.72
C SER A 53 -0.34 -4.47 -4.93
N LEU A 54 0.75 -3.97 -5.53
CA LEU A 54 0.70 -3.12 -6.72
C LEU A 54 0.65 -3.95 -8.01
N ALA A 55 1.07 -5.22 -7.95
CA ALA A 55 0.99 -6.17 -9.04
C ALA A 55 0.40 -7.49 -8.54
N ALA A 56 -0.23 -8.26 -9.45
CA ALA A 56 -0.90 -9.51 -9.10
C ALA A 56 0.04 -10.53 -8.42
N ASP A 57 1.28 -10.60 -8.90
CA ASP A 57 2.30 -11.54 -8.43
C ASP A 57 3.46 -10.84 -7.68
N GLY A 58 3.33 -9.52 -7.45
CA GLY A 58 4.34 -8.72 -6.75
C GLY A 58 4.31 -8.91 -5.24
N PRO A 59 5.43 -8.71 -4.56
CA PRO A 59 5.47 -8.73 -3.10
C PRO A 59 4.60 -7.61 -2.54
N PRO A 60 3.83 -7.88 -1.46
CA PRO A 60 3.03 -6.85 -0.84
C PRO A 60 3.93 -5.79 -0.17
N LEU A 61 3.57 -4.53 -0.32
CA LEU A 61 4.21 -3.40 0.35
C LEU A 61 3.55 -3.16 1.71
N ASP A 62 4.35 -3.14 2.76
CA ASP A 62 3.91 -2.73 4.09
C ASP A 62 4.07 -1.20 4.23
N LEU A 63 2.95 -0.48 4.23
CA LEU A 63 2.90 0.98 4.34
C LEU A 63 2.26 1.40 5.66
N PRO A 64 3.02 1.99 6.59
CA PRO A 64 2.45 2.56 7.81
C PRO A 64 1.70 3.85 7.49
N LEU A 65 0.40 3.84 7.73
CA LEU A 65 -0.46 5.01 7.63
C LEU A 65 -0.47 5.73 8.98
N GLN A 66 0.15 6.89 9.04
CA GLN A 66 0.28 7.71 10.25
C GLN A 66 -0.96 8.57 10.50
N LYS A 67 -1.23 8.87 11.78
CA LYS A 67 -2.43 9.61 12.21
C LYS A 67 -3.71 9.11 11.55
N ALA A 68 -3.77 7.80 11.30
CA ALA A 68 -4.87 7.15 10.61
C ALA A 68 -6.20 7.38 11.32
N ARG A 69 -7.24 7.69 10.55
CA ARG A 69 -8.62 7.85 11.00
C ARG A 69 -9.53 6.99 10.14
N ALA A 70 -10.54 6.42 10.77
CA ALA A 70 -11.53 5.60 10.08
C ALA A 70 -12.95 6.09 10.38
N GLU A 71 -13.79 6.08 9.36
CA GLU A 71 -15.24 6.20 9.49
C GLU A 71 -15.85 5.00 8.75
N ILE A 72 -16.28 4.01 9.52
CA ILE A 72 -16.73 2.72 8.99
C ILE A 72 -18.21 2.52 9.29
N LYS A 73 -19.00 2.37 8.25
CA LYS A 73 -20.41 2.00 8.36
C LYS A 73 -20.52 0.49 8.52
N VAL A 74 -20.82 0.05 9.74
CA VAL A 74 -20.87 -1.36 10.10
C VAL A 74 -22.27 -1.92 9.82
N THR A 75 -22.34 -3.08 9.18
CA THR A 75 -23.58 -3.83 8.93
C THR A 75 -23.47 -5.25 9.50
N ALA A 76 -24.53 -6.01 9.46
CA ALA A 76 -24.52 -7.41 9.88
C ALA A 76 -23.60 -8.29 9.02
N THR A 77 -23.33 -7.89 7.79
CA THR A 77 -22.56 -8.66 6.79
C THR A 77 -21.18 -8.08 6.48
N GLY A 78 -20.82 -6.91 7.05
CA GLY A 78 -19.50 -6.30 6.80
C GLY A 78 -19.52 -4.77 6.88
N PHE A 79 -18.75 -4.11 6.01
CA PHE A 79 -18.70 -2.66 5.90
C PHE A 79 -19.50 -2.19 4.69
N ALA A 80 -20.40 -1.23 4.90
CA ALA A 80 -21.18 -0.65 3.83
C ALA A 80 -20.40 0.35 2.98
N ALA A 81 -20.93 0.65 1.81
CA ALA A 81 -20.46 1.70 0.94
C ALA A 81 -20.38 3.05 1.67
N GLY A 82 -19.37 3.85 1.34
CA GLY A 82 -19.07 5.12 1.98
C GLY A 82 -18.31 4.99 3.30
N SER A 83 -17.86 3.77 3.67
CA SER A 83 -16.82 3.59 4.68
C SER A 83 -15.49 4.08 4.13
N LYS A 84 -14.70 4.75 4.97
CA LYS A 84 -13.44 5.36 4.56
C LYS A 84 -12.38 5.23 5.65
N LEU A 85 -11.14 5.15 5.19
CA LEU A 85 -9.93 5.17 6.00
C LEU A 85 -9.00 6.21 5.39
N GLY A 86 -8.36 7.03 6.21
CA GLY A 86 -7.40 8.03 5.75
C GLY A 86 -6.29 8.26 6.77
N GLY A 87 -5.21 8.86 6.32
CA GLY A 87 -4.03 9.19 7.12
C GLY A 87 -2.89 9.66 6.22
N GLY A 88 -1.69 9.81 6.75
CA GLY A 88 -0.52 10.23 6.00
C GLY A 88 0.50 9.11 5.81
N ILE A 89 1.12 9.06 4.65
CA ILE A 89 2.28 8.22 4.35
C ILE A 89 3.49 9.14 4.34
N LYS A 90 4.54 8.78 5.09
CA LYS A 90 5.79 9.53 5.09
C LYS A 90 6.40 9.57 3.70
N GLN A 91 6.95 10.72 3.30
CA GLN A 91 7.68 10.85 2.04
C GLN A 91 8.79 9.79 1.90
N SER A 92 9.51 9.50 2.99
CA SER A 92 10.55 8.47 3.01
C SER A 92 10.02 7.03 2.76
N ASP A 93 8.78 6.72 3.16
CA ASP A 93 8.16 5.42 2.83
C ASP A 93 7.74 5.36 1.35
N ILE A 94 7.31 6.49 0.79
CA ILE A 94 7.01 6.59 -0.65
C ILE A 94 8.29 6.37 -1.46
N GLU A 95 9.35 7.09 -1.16
CA GLU A 95 10.64 7.00 -1.89
C GLU A 95 11.33 5.64 -1.67
N GLY A 96 11.29 5.10 -0.46
CA GLY A 96 11.99 3.87 -0.12
C GLY A 96 11.22 2.57 -0.44
N LYS A 97 9.91 2.63 -0.68
CA LYS A 97 9.08 1.44 -0.88
C LYS A 97 8.23 1.51 -2.14
N ILE A 98 7.50 2.62 -2.34
CA ILE A 98 6.56 2.73 -3.47
C ILE A 98 7.32 2.94 -4.77
N HIS A 99 8.28 3.86 -4.82
CA HIS A 99 9.03 4.13 -6.04
C HIS A 99 9.79 2.91 -6.56
N PRO A 100 10.54 2.13 -5.74
CA PRO A 100 11.19 0.92 -6.21
C PRO A 100 10.20 -0.16 -6.70
N ALA A 101 9.03 -0.26 -6.07
CA ALA A 101 8.02 -1.20 -6.51
C ALA A 101 7.39 -0.79 -7.85
N ILE A 102 7.19 0.51 -8.07
CA ILE A 102 6.71 1.04 -9.36
C ILE A 102 7.80 0.85 -10.43
N GLU A 103 9.07 1.15 -10.14
CA GLU A 103 10.18 0.89 -11.05
C GLU A 103 10.16 -0.57 -11.54
N SER A 104 10.12 -1.52 -10.62
CA SER A 104 10.08 -2.95 -10.97
C SER A 104 8.88 -3.31 -11.88
N ILE A 105 7.70 -2.75 -11.60
CA ILE A 105 6.50 -3.01 -12.42
C ILE A 105 6.64 -2.41 -13.81
N VAL A 106 7.17 -1.20 -13.92
CA VAL A 106 7.32 -0.54 -15.22
C VAL A 106 8.44 -1.18 -16.05
N ASP A 107 9.51 -1.66 -15.41
CA ASP A 107 10.55 -2.44 -16.07
C ASP A 107 10.02 -3.73 -16.66
N ASP A 108 9.20 -4.48 -15.93
CA ASP A 108 8.54 -5.68 -16.42
C ASP A 108 7.63 -5.37 -17.63
N LEU A 109 6.90 -4.27 -17.59
CA LEU A 109 6.07 -3.81 -18.70
C LEU A 109 6.90 -3.44 -19.93
N VAL A 110 8.00 -2.72 -19.73
CA VAL A 110 8.92 -2.31 -20.80
C VAL A 110 9.63 -3.53 -21.37
N MET A 111 10.10 -4.46 -20.53
CA MET A 111 10.73 -5.71 -21.00
C MET A 111 9.76 -6.55 -21.82
N ARG A 112 8.51 -6.66 -21.41
CA ARG A 112 7.48 -7.40 -22.14
C ARG A 112 7.17 -6.80 -23.51
N ASP A 113 7.05 -5.47 -23.60
CA ASP A 113 6.53 -4.77 -24.77
C ASP A 113 7.61 -4.27 -25.72
N CYS A 114 8.85 -4.11 -25.24
CA CYS A 114 9.99 -3.53 -25.95
C CYS A 114 11.20 -4.48 -26.04
N GLY A 115 11.16 -5.63 -25.34
CA GLY A 115 12.26 -6.59 -25.28
C GLY A 115 13.30 -6.22 -24.22
N ALA A 116 14.32 -7.10 -24.10
CA ALA A 116 15.39 -6.93 -23.12
C ALA A 116 16.33 -5.77 -23.48
N ALA A 117 16.95 -5.16 -22.47
CA ALA A 117 18.02 -4.18 -22.65
C ALA A 117 19.29 -4.86 -23.24
N PRO A 118 20.19 -4.12 -23.97
CA PRO A 118 20.07 -2.71 -24.31
C PRO A 118 19.11 -2.43 -25.46
N ARG A 119 18.34 -1.35 -25.34
CA ARG A 119 17.40 -0.88 -26.35
C ARG A 119 17.97 0.34 -27.09
N THR A 120 17.51 0.58 -28.32
CA THR A 120 18.06 1.65 -29.15
C THR A 120 17.02 2.72 -29.45
N PRO A 121 17.26 3.97 -29.05
CA PRO A 121 16.43 5.10 -29.45
C PRO A 121 16.39 5.28 -30.98
N PRO A 122 15.32 5.87 -31.55
CA PRO A 122 14.17 6.47 -30.87
C PRO A 122 13.01 5.50 -30.59
N THR A 123 13.01 4.33 -31.17
CA THR A 123 11.88 3.38 -31.08
C THR A 123 11.95 2.45 -29.88
N CYS A 124 13.13 2.31 -29.30
CA CYS A 124 13.41 1.42 -28.16
C CYS A 124 12.97 -0.04 -28.38
N GLY A 125 12.72 -0.46 -29.63
CA GLY A 125 12.24 -1.80 -29.97
C GLY A 125 10.79 -2.10 -29.55
N CYS A 126 10.06 -1.10 -29.09
CA CYS A 126 8.72 -1.29 -28.55
C CYS A 126 7.68 -1.59 -29.65
N THR A 127 6.72 -2.42 -29.33
CA THR A 127 5.51 -2.56 -30.12
C THR A 127 4.74 -1.23 -30.14
N SER A 128 4.40 -0.74 -31.31
CA SER A 128 3.70 0.53 -31.47
C SER A 128 2.37 0.56 -30.71
N GLY A 129 2.15 1.60 -29.90
CA GLY A 129 0.95 1.77 -29.09
C GLY A 129 0.88 0.88 -27.85
N SER A 130 1.92 0.14 -27.51
CA SER A 130 1.96 -0.68 -26.29
C SER A 130 2.05 0.17 -25.03
N THR A 131 1.70 -0.45 -23.89
CA THR A 131 1.82 0.19 -22.58
C THR A 131 3.27 0.52 -22.25
N GLY A 132 4.21 -0.41 -22.53
CA GLY A 132 5.65 -0.20 -22.33
C GLY A 132 6.20 0.99 -23.11
N ALA A 133 5.77 1.15 -24.39
CA ALA A 133 6.14 2.33 -25.19
C ALA A 133 5.63 3.65 -24.57
N SER A 134 4.43 3.63 -24.00
CA SER A 134 3.84 4.81 -23.36
C SER A 134 4.54 5.14 -22.05
N VAL A 135 4.87 4.13 -21.26
CA VAL A 135 5.60 4.25 -19.98
C VAL A 135 7.01 4.80 -20.22
N LEU A 136 7.77 4.23 -21.19
CA LEU A 136 9.08 4.77 -21.57
C LEU A 136 9.00 6.23 -21.99
N ARG A 137 8.04 6.60 -22.82
CA ARG A 137 7.89 7.99 -23.26
C ARG A 137 7.67 8.95 -22.09
N PHE A 138 6.99 8.50 -21.05
CA PHE A 138 6.64 9.31 -19.87
C PHE A 138 7.75 9.34 -18.82
N LEU A 139 8.37 8.19 -18.51
CA LEU A 139 9.31 8.04 -17.41
C LEU A 139 10.79 8.14 -17.82
N ASP A 140 11.17 7.73 -19.04
CA ASP A 140 12.54 7.95 -19.54
C ASP A 140 12.76 9.45 -19.76
N THR A 141 13.39 10.10 -18.78
CA THR A 141 13.71 11.53 -18.77
C THR A 141 15.16 11.81 -19.09
N ALA A 142 15.95 10.77 -19.38
CA ALA A 142 17.35 10.89 -19.75
C ALA A 142 17.54 11.80 -20.99
N THR A 143 18.66 12.49 -21.06
CA THR A 143 19.00 13.34 -22.21
C THR A 143 20.45 13.07 -22.63
N PRO A 144 20.65 12.40 -23.77
CA PRO A 144 19.65 11.81 -24.68
C PRO A 144 18.88 10.66 -24.01
N LYS A 145 17.69 10.35 -24.50
CA LYS A 145 16.91 9.18 -24.06
C LYS A 145 17.70 7.89 -24.26
N ASP A 146 17.67 7.00 -23.27
CA ASP A 146 18.43 5.74 -23.30
C ASP A 146 17.55 4.48 -23.41
N CYS A 147 16.23 4.65 -23.45
CA CYS A 147 15.25 3.56 -23.53
C CYS A 147 15.25 2.67 -22.28
N ASP A 148 15.68 3.19 -21.19
CA ASP A 148 15.63 2.54 -19.88
C ASP A 148 14.83 3.39 -18.88
N ILE A 149 14.49 2.84 -17.73
CA ILE A 149 13.80 3.58 -16.67
C ILE A 149 14.54 3.30 -15.37
N SER A 150 15.20 4.32 -14.86
CA SER A 150 15.91 4.24 -13.60
C SER A 150 15.01 4.64 -12.42
N LEU A 151 15.33 4.15 -11.22
CA LEU A 151 14.68 4.59 -9.98
C LEU A 151 14.75 6.12 -9.79
N ALA A 152 15.82 6.75 -10.24
CA ALA A 152 15.97 8.20 -10.16
C ALA A 152 14.92 8.93 -11.03
N GLU A 153 14.63 8.43 -12.21
CA GLU A 153 13.63 9.00 -13.11
C GLU A 153 12.22 8.77 -12.58
N VAL A 154 11.92 7.56 -12.08
CA VAL A 154 10.66 7.27 -11.39
C VAL A 154 10.47 8.21 -10.21
N THR A 155 11.47 8.33 -9.35
CA THR A 155 11.44 9.20 -8.17
C THR A 155 11.23 10.67 -8.55
N SER A 156 12.00 11.19 -9.50
CA SER A 156 11.89 12.56 -9.96
C SER A 156 10.50 12.87 -10.53
N THR A 157 9.99 11.96 -11.35
CA THR A 157 8.68 12.13 -11.99
C THR A 157 7.55 12.06 -10.96
N LEU A 158 7.57 11.05 -10.09
CA LEU A 158 6.51 10.88 -9.09
C LEU A 158 6.53 11.98 -8.01
N ASN A 159 7.71 12.43 -7.57
CA ASN A 159 7.81 13.54 -6.62
C ASN A 159 7.29 14.86 -7.21
N SER A 160 7.33 15.03 -8.52
CA SER A 160 6.70 16.18 -9.17
C SER A 160 5.16 16.14 -9.16
N LEU A 161 4.59 14.96 -9.02
CA LEU A 161 3.14 14.73 -9.00
C LEU A 161 2.57 14.59 -7.58
N LEU A 162 3.39 14.11 -6.63
CA LEU A 162 3.00 13.87 -5.24
C LEU A 162 3.56 14.99 -4.37
N THR A 163 2.71 15.94 -4.03
CA THR A 163 3.08 17.03 -3.11
C THR A 163 2.78 16.62 -1.67
N THR A 164 3.76 16.78 -0.79
CA THR A 164 3.53 16.62 0.66
C THR A 164 2.55 17.68 1.14
N ASP A 165 1.49 17.24 1.81
CA ASP A 165 0.36 18.07 2.27
C ASP A 165 0.04 17.91 3.76
N MET A 166 0.81 17.04 4.45
CA MET A 166 0.65 16.77 5.88
C MET A 166 1.97 16.92 6.63
N ASP A 167 1.92 17.59 7.77
CA ASP A 167 3.01 17.71 8.73
C ASP A 167 2.78 16.66 9.83
N LEU A 168 3.53 15.58 9.80
CA LEU A 168 3.40 14.43 10.70
C LEU A 168 4.66 14.11 11.50
N LEU A 169 5.79 14.69 11.14
CA LEU A 169 7.06 14.49 11.80
C LEU A 169 7.60 15.79 12.38
N ASP A 170 8.40 15.70 13.43
CA ASP A 170 9.23 16.81 13.88
C ASP A 170 10.54 16.90 13.09
N GLY A 171 11.31 17.97 13.24
CA GLY A 171 12.58 18.16 12.55
C GLY A 171 13.65 17.10 12.82
N SER A 172 13.36 16.12 13.71
CA SER A 172 14.18 14.94 13.97
C SER A 172 13.60 13.66 13.35
N GLY A 173 12.47 13.78 12.62
CA GLY A 173 11.81 12.64 11.96
C GLY A 173 10.95 11.78 12.89
N ASN A 174 10.71 12.20 14.14
CA ASN A 174 9.79 11.53 15.05
C ASN A 174 8.36 12.02 14.83
N PRO A 175 7.34 11.26 15.30
CA PRO A 175 5.96 11.73 15.24
C PRO A 175 5.78 13.07 15.96
N GLY A 176 5.39 14.10 15.23
CA GLY A 176 5.28 15.46 15.75
C GLY A 176 4.75 16.40 14.67
N THR A 177 5.04 17.68 14.84
CA THR A 177 4.81 18.73 13.84
C THR A 177 5.86 19.83 14.03
N ASP A 178 6.40 20.32 12.93
CA ASP A 178 7.39 21.41 12.94
C ASP A 178 7.05 22.53 11.94
N GLY A 179 5.90 22.44 11.29
CA GLY A 179 5.43 23.39 10.28
C GLY A 179 5.88 23.05 8.87
N VAL A 180 6.57 21.92 8.67
CA VAL A 180 7.02 21.45 7.36
C VAL A 180 6.20 20.22 6.95
N ASN A 181 5.63 20.24 5.75
CA ASN A 181 4.93 19.07 5.23
C ASN A 181 5.94 18.00 4.79
N ASP A 182 5.84 16.81 5.39
CA ASP A 182 6.75 15.67 5.23
C ASP A 182 6.05 14.37 4.81
N SER A 183 4.76 14.43 4.65
CA SER A 183 3.91 13.28 4.38
C SER A 183 2.83 13.60 3.36
N VAL A 184 2.39 12.58 2.62
CA VAL A 184 1.31 12.68 1.64
C VAL A 184 0.04 12.09 2.24
N SER A 185 -1.07 12.83 2.14
CA SER A 185 -2.37 12.34 2.60
C SER A 185 -2.87 11.21 1.70
N LEU A 186 -3.38 10.15 2.33
CA LEU A 186 -4.05 9.05 1.67
C LEU A 186 -5.47 8.92 2.20
N GLY A 187 -6.45 8.87 1.27
CA GLY A 187 -7.84 8.56 1.58
C GLY A 187 -8.32 7.40 0.72
N ILE A 188 -8.81 6.34 1.36
CA ILE A 188 -9.34 5.16 0.66
C ILE A 188 -10.77 4.87 1.07
N GLY A 189 -11.62 4.55 0.08
CA GLY A 189 -12.92 3.94 0.31
C GLY A 189 -12.72 2.46 0.70
N VAL A 190 -13.43 2.01 1.74
CA VAL A 190 -13.32 0.64 2.24
C VAL A 190 -14.67 -0.03 2.14
N GLN A 191 -14.71 -1.20 1.55
CA GLN A 191 -15.85 -2.10 1.58
C GLN A 191 -15.36 -3.49 1.95
N ALA A 192 -16.03 -4.15 2.88
CA ALA A 192 -15.59 -5.44 3.36
C ALA A 192 -16.81 -6.32 3.69
N VAL A 193 -16.61 -7.61 3.55
CA VAL A 193 -17.55 -8.63 4.02
C VAL A 193 -17.08 -9.17 5.38
N LYS A 194 -17.99 -9.80 6.11
CA LYS A 194 -17.68 -10.47 7.37
C LYS A 194 -16.66 -11.59 7.13
N GLY A 195 -15.79 -11.80 8.09
CA GLY A 195 -14.83 -12.90 8.10
C GLY A 195 -14.56 -13.35 9.53
N THR A 196 -13.94 -14.52 9.68
CA THR A 196 -13.45 -15.01 10.97
C THR A 196 -11.94 -14.86 11.02
N TYR A 197 -11.40 -14.41 12.14
CA TYR A 197 -9.96 -14.29 12.31
C TYR A 197 -9.50 -14.92 13.61
N THR A 198 -8.27 -15.47 13.60
CA THR A 198 -7.62 -16.01 14.78
C THR A 198 -6.43 -15.14 15.16
N LEU A 199 -6.35 -14.75 16.42
CA LEU A 199 -5.18 -14.07 16.96
C LEU A 199 -4.05 -15.08 17.19
N PRO A 200 -2.76 -14.69 17.00
CA PRO A 200 -1.64 -15.51 17.39
C PRO A 200 -1.75 -15.83 18.89
N ALA A 201 -1.46 -17.07 19.27
CA ALA A 201 -1.42 -17.45 20.68
C ALA A 201 -0.45 -16.51 21.43
N GLN A 202 -0.95 -15.73 22.37
CA GLN A 202 -0.09 -14.93 23.22
C GLN A 202 0.79 -15.86 24.02
N ARG A 203 2.12 -15.80 23.82
CA ARG A 203 3.06 -16.46 24.74
C ARG A 203 2.80 -15.86 26.12
N GLN A 204 2.11 -16.61 26.99
CA GLN A 204 2.07 -16.29 28.41
C GLN A 204 3.52 -16.19 28.89
N LYS A 205 3.95 -14.99 29.26
CA LYS A 205 5.19 -14.82 30.03
C LYS A 205 4.99 -15.62 31.32
N ARG A 206 5.54 -16.85 31.37
CA ARG A 206 5.63 -17.60 32.60
C ARG A 206 6.41 -16.74 33.58
N GLY A 207 5.71 -16.16 34.55
CA GLY A 207 6.31 -15.43 35.62
C GLY A 207 7.28 -16.37 36.31
N PHE A 208 8.57 -16.05 36.26
CA PHE A 208 9.57 -16.69 37.11
C PHE A 208 9.16 -16.39 38.56
N ARG A 209 8.57 -17.37 39.25
CA ARG A 209 8.55 -17.34 40.70
C ARG A 209 9.99 -17.52 41.12
N LYS A 210 10.59 -16.46 41.68
CA LYS A 210 11.82 -16.61 42.46
C LYS A 210 11.53 -17.50 43.69
N PRO A 211 12.48 -18.40 44.01
CA PRO A 211 12.39 -19.21 45.23
C PRO A 211 12.51 -18.35 46.49
#